data_7bc4111bed642db14a6f4fbecdf7a29f
#
_entry.id   7bc4111bed642db14a6f4fbecdf7a29f
#
_cell.length_a   1.000
_cell.length_b   1.000
_cell.length_c   1.000
_cell.angle_alpha   90.00
_cell.angle_beta   90.00
_cell.angle_gamma   90.00
#
_symmetry.space_group_name_H-M   'P 1'
#
loop_
_entity.id
_entity.type
_entity.pdbx_description
1 polymer ?
#
loop_
_entity_poly.entity_id
_entity_poly.type
_entity_poly.pdbx_seq_one_letter_code
_entity_poly.pdbx_strand_id
1 'polypeptide(L)'
;MLLQVLDREEVRKRSQIARPFPFVKIENFLDPAFAREVAAAYPSFDLALEKGQTFKTVNEKKKVQITDVRLFPESIARLNAALASTEFLADLSYITGIPDLLADEELVGGGIHVTGPGGRLDVHVDFNYIETRKLYRRINLLLYLNPVWDEKWGGHIQLWDQDVKRCEQAFAPVMNRCVIFETSDISFHGVTPVTSAAPFPRISFATYYYTKERPANWNSGVHGTIFKARPQERLRAYVLMPVEEMQQKLANNMRRVKSGIKHLIRS
;
A
#
# COMPACT_ATOMS: atom_id res chain seq x y z
N MET A 1 -9.88 -4.61 -23.67
CA MET A 1 -8.85 -5.02 -22.66
C MET A 1 -8.87 -3.98 -21.55
N LEU A 2 -8.85 -4.34 -20.27
CA LEU A 2 -8.95 -3.35 -19.16
C LEU A 2 -7.58 -2.75 -18.81
N LEU A 3 -6.53 -3.56 -18.93
CA LEU A 3 -5.14 -3.14 -18.71
C LEU A 3 -4.49 -2.81 -20.07
N GLN A 4 -3.57 -1.86 -20.09
CA GLN A 4 -2.76 -1.60 -21.28
C GLN A 4 -1.80 -2.78 -21.53
N VAL A 5 -1.49 -3.03 -22.80
CA VAL A 5 -0.47 -4.01 -23.17
C VAL A 5 0.89 -3.46 -22.74
N LEU A 6 1.56 -4.17 -21.84
CA LEU A 6 2.90 -3.80 -21.39
C LEU A 6 3.96 -4.49 -22.23
N ASP A 7 4.99 -3.73 -22.62
CA ASP A 7 6.25 -4.33 -23.04
C ASP A 7 6.94 -4.92 -21.80
N ARG A 8 6.67 -6.21 -21.55
CA ARG A 8 7.14 -6.92 -20.34
C ARG A 8 8.66 -6.93 -20.22
N GLU A 9 9.37 -7.02 -21.34
CA GLU A 9 10.83 -7.06 -21.35
C GLU A 9 11.41 -5.71 -20.94
N GLU A 10 10.88 -4.62 -21.50
CA GLU A 10 11.32 -3.26 -21.13
C GLU A 10 10.98 -2.95 -19.69
N VAL A 11 9.77 -3.30 -19.23
CA VAL A 11 9.34 -3.11 -17.84
C VAL A 11 10.21 -3.89 -16.88
N ARG A 12 10.55 -5.16 -17.21
CA ARG A 12 11.46 -5.99 -16.43
C ARG A 12 12.85 -5.38 -16.30
N LYS A 13 13.46 -4.95 -17.40
CA LYS A 13 14.79 -4.30 -17.39
C LYS A 13 14.79 -3.08 -16.48
N ARG A 14 13.78 -2.21 -16.62
CA ARG A 14 13.64 -1.02 -15.79
C ARG A 14 13.47 -1.34 -14.32
N SER A 15 12.67 -2.34 -13.99
CA SER A 15 12.44 -2.76 -12.61
C SER A 15 13.72 -3.27 -11.94
N GLN A 16 14.51 -4.09 -12.62
CA GLN A 16 15.71 -4.72 -12.07
C GLN A 16 16.83 -3.72 -11.76
N ILE A 17 16.97 -2.65 -12.55
CA ILE A 17 18.00 -1.62 -12.34
C ILE A 17 17.55 -0.48 -11.44
N ALA A 18 16.27 -0.43 -11.07
CA ALA A 18 15.70 0.64 -10.28
C ALA A 18 16.30 0.72 -8.87
N ARG A 19 16.36 1.94 -8.32
CA ARG A 19 16.82 2.22 -6.97
C ARG A 19 15.77 3.06 -6.25
N PRO A 20 15.58 2.85 -4.94
CA PRO A 20 16.47 2.18 -3.96
C PRO A 20 16.28 0.63 -3.88
N PHE A 21 15.24 0.08 -4.40
CA PHE A 21 14.92 -1.35 -4.52
C PHE A 21 14.17 -1.59 -5.84
N PRO A 22 13.93 -2.83 -6.28
CA PRO A 22 13.21 -3.09 -7.51
C PRO A 22 11.82 -2.44 -7.51
N PHE A 23 11.58 -1.58 -8.48
CA PHE A 23 10.27 -0.94 -8.71
C PHE A 23 10.09 -0.56 -10.17
N VAL A 24 8.85 -0.32 -10.55
CA VAL A 24 8.53 0.31 -11.83
C VAL A 24 7.37 1.29 -11.66
N LYS A 25 7.48 2.43 -12.34
CA LYS A 25 6.40 3.40 -12.53
C LYS A 25 5.88 3.26 -13.96
N ILE A 26 4.58 3.05 -14.09
CA ILE A 26 3.89 2.88 -15.38
C ILE A 26 2.85 3.99 -15.49
N GLU A 27 2.97 4.80 -16.53
CA GLU A 27 1.94 5.77 -16.89
C GLU A 27 0.91 5.10 -17.83
N ASN A 28 -0.34 5.57 -17.78
CA ASN A 28 -1.44 5.00 -18.56
C ASN A 28 -1.59 3.49 -18.40
N PHE A 29 -1.59 3.03 -17.15
CA PHE A 29 -1.62 1.61 -16.81
C PHE A 29 -2.91 0.89 -17.24
N LEU A 30 -4.06 1.57 -17.12
CA LEU A 30 -5.34 1.09 -17.60
C LEU A 30 -5.66 1.67 -18.96
N ASP A 31 -6.56 1.02 -19.70
CA ASP A 31 -7.26 1.67 -20.80
C ASP A 31 -7.81 3.04 -20.36
N PRO A 32 -7.61 4.13 -21.12
CA PRO A 32 -7.99 5.46 -20.67
C PRO A 32 -9.48 5.65 -20.39
N ALA A 33 -10.36 4.94 -21.11
CA ALA A 33 -11.81 5.01 -20.85
C ALA A 33 -12.15 4.28 -19.57
N PHE A 34 -11.58 3.10 -19.36
CA PHE A 34 -11.75 2.33 -18.14
C PHE A 34 -11.17 3.05 -16.91
N ALA A 35 -10.00 3.69 -17.04
CA ALA A 35 -9.44 4.48 -15.96
C ALA A 35 -10.38 5.60 -15.49
N ARG A 36 -11.03 6.31 -16.45
CA ARG A 36 -12.04 7.34 -16.13
C ARG A 36 -13.29 6.75 -15.47
N GLU A 37 -13.76 5.61 -15.95
CA GLU A 37 -14.90 4.89 -15.37
C GLU A 37 -14.61 4.51 -13.90
N VAL A 38 -13.43 3.94 -13.63
CA VAL A 38 -13.00 3.57 -12.27
C VAL A 38 -12.86 4.82 -11.39
N ALA A 39 -12.22 5.88 -11.86
CA ALA A 39 -12.04 7.12 -11.10
C ALA A 39 -13.38 7.78 -10.73
N ALA A 40 -14.35 7.80 -11.68
CA ALA A 40 -15.68 8.36 -11.45
C ALA A 40 -16.50 7.56 -10.42
N ALA A 41 -16.20 6.27 -10.25
CA ALA A 41 -16.89 5.40 -9.31
C ALA A 41 -16.33 5.47 -7.88
N TYR A 42 -15.24 6.21 -7.64
CA TYR A 42 -14.68 6.34 -6.30
C TYR A 42 -15.66 7.03 -5.35
N PRO A 43 -15.79 6.52 -4.12
CA PRO A 43 -16.62 7.17 -3.12
C PRO A 43 -16.06 8.55 -2.74
N SER A 44 -16.95 9.49 -2.39
CA SER A 44 -16.54 10.71 -1.70
C SER A 44 -15.85 10.37 -0.38
N PHE A 45 -15.12 11.33 0.19
CA PHE A 45 -14.43 11.08 1.47
C PHE A 45 -15.43 10.72 2.59
N ASP A 46 -16.59 11.40 2.64
CA ASP A 46 -17.62 11.14 3.66
C ASP A 46 -18.25 9.75 3.47
N LEU A 47 -18.60 9.38 2.24
CA LEU A 47 -19.12 8.04 1.97
C LEU A 47 -18.07 6.93 2.27
N ALA A 48 -16.80 7.22 2.03
CA ALA A 48 -15.73 6.29 2.40
C ALA A 48 -15.62 6.14 3.93
N LEU A 49 -15.79 7.24 4.71
CA LEU A 49 -15.81 7.19 6.17
C LEU A 49 -16.92 6.30 6.74
N GLU A 50 -18.09 6.29 6.09
CA GLU A 50 -19.23 5.45 6.49
C GLU A 50 -18.99 3.96 6.24
N LYS A 51 -18.29 3.62 5.15
CA LYS A 51 -18.14 2.23 4.67
C LYS A 51 -16.81 1.59 5.02
N GLY A 52 -15.80 2.38 5.33
CA GLY A 52 -14.43 1.92 5.44
C GLY A 52 -13.85 1.98 6.85
N GLN A 53 -12.66 1.44 6.96
CA GLN A 53 -11.83 1.54 8.16
C GLN A 53 -11.01 2.83 8.13
N THR A 54 -11.01 3.57 9.24
CA THR A 54 -10.23 4.81 9.40
C THR A 54 -8.97 4.58 10.22
N PHE A 55 -7.93 5.33 9.90
CA PHE A 55 -6.67 5.32 10.64
C PHE A 55 -6.45 6.67 11.34
N LYS A 56 -6.20 6.61 12.66
CA LYS A 56 -6.01 7.78 13.54
C LYS A 56 -4.79 7.59 14.43
N THR A 57 -3.70 7.10 13.84
CA THR A 57 -2.44 6.86 14.55
C THR A 57 -1.45 8.01 14.33
N VAL A 58 -0.34 8.01 15.05
CA VAL A 58 0.76 8.95 14.78
C VAL A 58 1.30 8.75 13.37
N ASN A 59 1.41 7.48 12.93
CA ASN A 59 2.05 7.10 11.68
C ASN A 59 1.11 7.14 10.47
N GLU A 60 -0.20 7.01 10.69
CA GLU A 60 -1.20 7.00 9.62
C GLU A 60 -2.45 7.80 10.03
N LYS A 61 -2.80 8.82 9.23
CA LYS A 61 -3.89 9.75 9.55
C LYS A 61 -4.76 10.02 8.35
N LYS A 62 -6.06 10.24 8.62
CA LYS A 62 -7.06 10.70 7.65
C LYS A 62 -7.07 9.90 6.35
N LYS A 63 -6.71 8.65 6.42
CA LYS A 63 -6.88 7.66 5.36
C LYS A 63 -8.09 6.81 5.71
N VAL A 64 -8.91 6.57 4.72
CA VAL A 64 -10.00 5.59 4.76
C VAL A 64 -9.66 4.47 3.79
N GLN A 65 -9.93 3.25 4.20
CA GLN A 65 -9.67 2.05 3.44
C GLN A 65 -10.93 1.18 3.39
N ILE A 66 -11.34 0.77 2.19
CA ILE A 66 -12.42 -0.19 1.99
C ILE A 66 -11.82 -1.44 1.37
N THR A 67 -11.84 -2.55 2.10
CA THR A 67 -11.28 -3.85 1.69
C THR A 67 -12.35 -4.86 1.32
N ASP A 68 -13.59 -4.65 1.78
CA ASP A 68 -14.70 -5.54 1.47
C ASP A 68 -15.13 -5.37 0.01
N VAL A 69 -14.80 -6.37 -0.82
CA VAL A 69 -15.09 -6.38 -2.26
C VAL A 69 -16.59 -6.28 -2.57
N ARG A 70 -17.47 -6.65 -1.63
CA ARG A 70 -18.93 -6.54 -1.78
C ARG A 70 -19.41 -5.09 -1.77
N LEU A 71 -18.58 -4.18 -1.26
CA LEU A 71 -18.85 -2.75 -1.23
C LEU A 71 -18.26 -2.00 -2.44
N PHE A 72 -17.54 -2.72 -3.31
CA PHE A 72 -16.92 -2.09 -4.48
C PHE A 72 -17.97 -1.76 -5.54
N PRO A 73 -17.95 -0.55 -6.10
CA PRO A 73 -18.62 -0.27 -7.37
C PRO A 73 -18.16 -1.25 -8.48
N GLU A 74 -19.04 -1.51 -9.43
CA GLU A 74 -18.81 -2.51 -10.49
C GLU A 74 -17.48 -2.34 -11.21
N SER A 75 -17.14 -1.11 -11.62
CA SER A 75 -15.87 -0.83 -12.30
C SER A 75 -14.64 -1.12 -11.43
N ILE A 76 -14.72 -0.84 -10.12
CA ILE A 76 -13.64 -1.15 -9.16
C ILE A 76 -13.56 -2.66 -8.90
N ALA A 77 -14.69 -3.36 -8.86
CA ALA A 77 -14.70 -4.83 -8.76
C ALA A 77 -14.07 -5.46 -10.01
N ARG A 78 -14.37 -4.94 -11.20
CA ARG A 78 -13.72 -5.37 -12.47
C ARG A 78 -12.23 -5.10 -12.48
N LEU A 79 -11.79 -3.95 -11.96
CA LEU A 79 -10.37 -3.63 -11.77
C LEU A 79 -9.70 -4.66 -10.85
N ASN A 80 -10.29 -4.93 -9.69
CA ASN A 80 -9.77 -5.92 -8.75
C ASN A 80 -9.65 -7.31 -9.38
N ALA A 81 -10.67 -7.76 -10.11
CA ALA A 81 -10.64 -9.04 -10.82
C ALA A 81 -9.55 -9.07 -11.91
N ALA A 82 -9.36 -7.99 -12.67
CA ALA A 82 -8.31 -7.90 -13.67
C ALA A 82 -6.90 -7.99 -13.06
N LEU A 83 -6.67 -7.34 -11.92
CA LEU A 83 -5.39 -7.39 -11.19
C LEU A 83 -5.14 -8.73 -10.50
N ALA A 84 -6.17 -9.55 -10.30
CA ALA A 84 -6.07 -10.91 -9.76
C ALA A 84 -6.10 -11.98 -10.85
N SER A 85 -6.18 -11.61 -12.14
CA SER A 85 -6.28 -12.56 -13.24
C SER A 85 -4.99 -13.37 -13.44
N THR A 86 -5.12 -14.57 -13.94
CA THR A 86 -3.98 -15.46 -14.24
C THR A 86 -3.00 -14.81 -15.22
N GLU A 87 -3.53 -14.08 -16.21
CA GLU A 87 -2.70 -13.38 -17.19
C GLU A 87 -1.86 -12.29 -16.53
N PHE A 88 -2.48 -11.46 -15.67
CA PHE A 88 -1.75 -10.40 -15.00
C PHE A 88 -0.73 -10.95 -14.00
N LEU A 89 -1.06 -12.02 -13.27
CA LEU A 89 -0.12 -12.68 -12.38
C LEU A 89 1.07 -13.28 -13.14
N ALA A 90 0.86 -13.85 -14.32
CA ALA A 90 1.93 -14.34 -15.18
C ALA A 90 2.84 -13.20 -15.68
N ASP A 91 2.25 -12.06 -16.10
CA ASP A 91 2.99 -10.87 -16.51
C ASP A 91 3.81 -10.31 -15.34
N LEU A 92 3.21 -10.20 -14.17
CA LEU A 92 3.87 -9.69 -12.97
C LEU A 92 5.01 -10.61 -12.52
N SER A 93 4.80 -11.94 -12.56
CA SER A 93 5.84 -12.94 -12.29
C SER A 93 7.02 -12.82 -13.26
N TYR A 94 6.74 -12.63 -14.55
CA TYR A 94 7.77 -12.42 -15.56
C TYR A 94 8.57 -11.13 -15.30
N ILE A 95 7.87 -10.03 -15.05
CA ILE A 95 8.48 -8.70 -14.82
C ILE A 95 9.37 -8.71 -13.58
N THR A 96 8.90 -9.28 -12.48
CA THR A 96 9.61 -9.28 -11.21
C THR A 96 10.62 -10.42 -11.08
N GLY A 97 10.46 -11.48 -11.86
CA GLY A 97 11.23 -12.73 -11.69
C GLY A 97 10.82 -13.53 -10.45
N ILE A 98 9.70 -13.20 -9.83
CA ILE A 98 9.15 -13.93 -8.69
C ILE A 98 8.11 -14.93 -9.19
N PRO A 99 8.38 -16.23 -9.09
CA PRO A 99 7.43 -17.25 -9.56
C PRO A 99 6.24 -17.39 -8.59
N ASP A 100 5.18 -18.00 -9.08
CA ASP A 100 4.02 -18.46 -8.29
C ASP A 100 3.37 -17.37 -7.44
N LEU A 101 3.29 -16.14 -7.98
CA LEU A 101 2.61 -15.03 -7.33
C LEU A 101 1.12 -15.32 -7.18
N LEU A 102 0.61 -15.03 -6.00
CA LEU A 102 -0.79 -15.15 -5.60
C LEU A 102 -1.38 -13.77 -5.36
N ALA A 103 -2.60 -13.54 -5.84
CA ALA A 103 -3.35 -12.32 -5.55
C ALA A 103 -3.84 -12.28 -4.09
N ASP A 104 -4.12 -11.09 -3.59
CA ASP A 104 -4.69 -10.88 -2.26
C ASP A 104 -6.22 -10.95 -2.30
N GLU A 105 -6.78 -12.09 -1.98
CA GLU A 105 -8.24 -12.31 -1.95
C GLU A 105 -8.94 -11.53 -0.85
N GLU A 106 -8.24 -11.20 0.25
CA GLU A 106 -8.79 -10.49 1.40
C GLU A 106 -8.47 -8.99 1.39
N LEU A 107 -7.62 -8.54 0.46
CA LEU A 107 -7.13 -7.17 0.36
C LEU A 107 -6.61 -6.62 1.70
N VAL A 108 -5.80 -7.41 2.41
CA VAL A 108 -5.26 -7.03 3.73
C VAL A 108 -4.37 -5.80 3.60
N GLY A 109 -4.89 -4.64 3.98
CA GLY A 109 -4.23 -3.35 3.79
C GLY A 109 -4.42 -2.74 2.38
N GLY A 110 -5.09 -3.43 1.46
CA GLY A 110 -5.37 -3.03 0.07
C GLY A 110 -6.77 -2.44 -0.16
N GLY A 111 -7.27 -2.55 -1.39
CA GLY A 111 -8.58 -2.08 -1.80
C GLY A 111 -8.64 -0.58 -2.14
N ILE A 112 -9.78 0.03 -1.89
CA ILE A 112 -10.02 1.46 -2.13
C ILE A 112 -9.37 2.27 -1.01
N HIS A 113 -8.50 3.20 -1.37
CA HIS A 113 -7.90 4.15 -0.44
C HIS A 113 -8.36 5.57 -0.78
N VAL A 114 -8.90 6.28 0.22
CA VAL A 114 -9.27 7.69 0.13
C VAL A 114 -8.58 8.45 1.26
N THR A 115 -7.72 9.41 0.91
CA THR A 115 -6.93 10.17 1.89
C THR A 115 -7.31 11.65 1.82
N GLY A 116 -7.88 12.18 2.89
CA GLY A 116 -8.29 13.58 2.99
C GLY A 116 -7.13 14.54 3.26
N PRO A 117 -7.39 15.86 3.21
CA PRO A 117 -6.41 16.89 3.55
C PRO A 117 -5.80 16.69 4.94
N GLY A 118 -4.47 16.80 5.04
CA GLY A 118 -3.69 16.49 6.23
C GLY A 118 -3.43 14.99 6.45
N GLY A 119 -3.94 14.14 5.56
CA GLY A 119 -3.69 12.71 5.59
C GLY A 119 -2.26 12.37 5.17
N ARG A 120 -1.66 11.37 5.80
CA ARG A 120 -0.28 10.96 5.56
C ARG A 120 -0.08 9.50 5.96
N LEU A 121 0.99 8.91 5.44
CA LEU A 121 1.52 7.64 5.90
C LEU A 121 3.03 7.80 6.10
N ASP A 122 3.50 7.55 7.31
CA ASP A 122 4.91 7.67 7.62
C ASP A 122 5.76 6.62 6.87
N VAL A 123 7.05 6.87 6.78
CA VAL A 123 7.95 5.93 6.11
C VAL A 123 7.98 4.61 6.88
N HIS A 124 7.83 3.51 6.17
CA HIS A 124 7.74 2.18 6.77
C HIS A 124 8.19 1.10 5.77
N VAL A 125 8.47 -0.07 6.30
CA VAL A 125 8.37 -1.35 5.58
C VAL A 125 7.10 -2.05 6.02
N ASP A 126 6.44 -2.71 5.09
CA ASP A 126 5.19 -3.42 5.38
C ASP A 126 5.41 -4.68 6.22
N PHE A 127 4.31 -5.20 6.82
CA PHE A 127 4.33 -6.55 7.33
C PHE A 127 4.75 -7.51 6.21
N ASN A 128 5.49 -8.54 6.55
CA ASN A 128 6.07 -9.44 5.55
C ASN A 128 5.38 -10.81 5.46
N TYR A 129 4.43 -11.11 6.37
CA TYR A 129 3.79 -12.43 6.44
C TYR A 129 2.35 -12.37 6.97
N ILE A 130 1.47 -13.17 6.37
CA ILE A 130 0.10 -13.40 6.86
C ILE A 130 0.03 -14.79 7.51
N GLU A 131 -0.01 -14.82 8.84
CA GLU A 131 0.02 -16.05 9.63
C GLU A 131 -1.15 -17.00 9.32
N THR A 132 -2.37 -16.44 9.20
CA THR A 132 -3.59 -17.23 8.95
C THR A 132 -3.62 -17.91 7.60
N ARG A 133 -2.93 -17.33 6.61
CA ARG A 133 -2.87 -17.84 5.23
C ARG A 133 -1.52 -18.46 4.89
N LYS A 134 -0.51 -18.30 5.75
CA LYS A 134 0.87 -18.73 5.53
C LYS A 134 1.45 -18.18 4.23
N LEU A 135 1.27 -16.88 4.00
CA LEU A 135 1.68 -16.20 2.78
C LEU A 135 2.71 -15.11 3.07
N TYR A 136 3.77 -15.07 2.26
CA TYR A 136 4.81 -14.06 2.28
C TYR A 136 4.49 -12.94 1.31
N ARG A 137 4.46 -11.70 1.78
CA ARG A 137 4.20 -10.52 0.94
C ARG A 137 5.40 -10.23 0.06
N ARG A 138 5.17 -10.07 -1.25
CA ARG A 138 6.24 -9.94 -2.24
C ARG A 138 6.18 -8.65 -3.04
N ILE A 139 4.99 -8.22 -3.44
CA ILE A 139 4.82 -7.08 -4.33
C ILE A 139 3.70 -6.20 -3.82
N ASN A 140 3.92 -4.88 -3.91
CA ASN A 140 2.90 -3.86 -3.79
C ASN A 140 2.59 -3.27 -5.16
N LEU A 141 1.31 -3.12 -5.46
CA LEU A 141 0.79 -2.37 -6.59
C LEU A 141 -0.08 -1.22 -6.09
N LEU A 142 0.26 0.00 -6.47
CA LEU A 142 -0.47 1.22 -6.13
C LEU A 142 -0.90 1.92 -7.42
N LEU A 143 -2.19 1.97 -7.69
CA LEU A 143 -2.77 2.65 -8.84
C LEU A 143 -3.45 3.95 -8.41
N TYR A 144 -3.03 5.07 -8.98
CA TYR A 144 -3.59 6.40 -8.70
C TYR A 144 -4.64 6.78 -9.73
N LEU A 145 -5.70 7.41 -9.25
CA LEU A 145 -6.90 7.66 -10.04
C LEU A 145 -7.42 9.10 -9.88
N ASN A 146 -6.54 10.03 -9.49
CA ASN A 146 -6.92 11.43 -9.36
C ASN A 146 -6.94 12.09 -10.73
N PRO A 147 -8.11 12.54 -11.26
CA PRO A 147 -8.21 13.14 -12.60
C PRO A 147 -7.37 14.42 -12.72
N VAL A 148 -7.28 15.19 -11.65
CA VAL A 148 -6.44 16.39 -11.53
C VAL A 148 -5.66 16.31 -10.25
N TRP A 149 -4.34 16.55 -10.32
CA TRP A 149 -3.48 16.62 -9.14
C TRP A 149 -2.32 17.58 -9.37
N ASP A 150 -2.24 18.62 -8.56
CA ASP A 150 -1.08 19.52 -8.51
C ASP A 150 -0.03 18.92 -7.57
N GLU A 151 1.24 18.92 -7.97
CA GLU A 151 2.34 18.42 -7.15
C GLU A 151 2.44 19.12 -5.79
N LYS A 152 2.05 20.39 -5.72
CA LYS A 152 2.00 21.19 -4.48
C LYS A 152 1.00 20.68 -3.45
N TRP A 153 0.05 19.84 -3.87
CA TRP A 153 -0.93 19.26 -2.94
C TRP A 153 -0.37 18.07 -2.14
N GLY A 154 0.87 17.65 -2.40
CA GLY A 154 1.51 16.56 -1.69
C GLY A 154 0.93 15.19 -2.06
N GLY A 155 0.82 14.29 -1.06
CA GLY A 155 0.27 12.95 -1.29
C GLY A 155 1.18 12.03 -2.12
N HIS A 156 2.44 12.41 -2.35
CA HIS A 156 3.41 11.63 -3.13
C HIS A 156 3.75 10.33 -2.41
N ILE A 157 3.78 9.23 -3.16
CA ILE A 157 4.50 8.04 -2.70
C ILE A 157 6.00 8.33 -2.76
N GLN A 158 6.70 8.02 -1.68
CA GLN A 158 8.14 8.17 -1.55
C GLN A 158 8.78 6.79 -1.39
N LEU A 159 9.87 6.53 -2.12
CA LEU A 159 10.72 5.37 -1.95
C LEU A 159 12.06 5.84 -1.38
N TRP A 160 12.49 5.24 -0.28
CA TRP A 160 13.63 5.67 0.52
C TRP A 160 14.76 4.66 0.51
N ASP A 161 15.99 5.12 0.72
CA ASP A 161 17.11 4.22 0.98
C ASP A 161 16.85 3.39 2.27
N GLN A 162 17.60 2.30 2.43
CA GLN A 162 17.45 1.36 3.54
C GLN A 162 17.60 1.97 4.94
N ASP A 163 18.33 3.09 5.05
CA ASP A 163 18.56 3.80 6.31
C ASP A 163 17.52 4.91 6.57
N VAL A 164 16.68 5.23 5.57
CA VAL A 164 15.74 6.36 5.58
C VAL A 164 16.48 7.70 5.73
N LYS A 165 17.64 7.84 5.11
CA LYS A 165 18.42 9.08 5.07
C LYS A 165 18.08 9.93 3.87
N ARG A 166 17.77 9.29 2.71
CA ARG A 166 17.47 9.96 1.46
C ARG A 166 16.23 9.37 0.79
N CYS A 167 15.32 10.26 0.39
CA CYS A 167 14.22 9.91 -0.51
C CYS A 167 14.78 9.81 -1.93
N GLU A 168 14.83 8.60 -2.48
CA GLU A 168 15.40 8.36 -3.81
C GLU A 168 14.40 8.64 -4.92
N GLN A 169 13.11 8.39 -4.66
CA GLN A 169 12.03 8.59 -5.62
C GLN A 169 10.81 9.16 -4.94
N ALA A 170 10.10 10.03 -5.63
CA ALA A 170 8.79 10.54 -5.21
C ALA A 170 7.87 10.67 -6.44
N PHE A 171 6.66 10.14 -6.34
CA PHE A 171 5.70 10.16 -7.45
C PHE A 171 4.37 10.75 -6.99
N ALA A 172 3.91 11.78 -7.70
CA ALA A 172 2.60 12.37 -7.48
C ALA A 172 1.48 11.35 -7.83
N PRO A 173 0.36 11.37 -7.12
CA PRO A 173 -0.75 10.44 -7.34
C PRO A 173 -1.63 10.87 -8.51
N VAL A 174 -1.06 11.03 -9.70
CA VAL A 174 -1.79 11.47 -10.90
C VAL A 174 -2.59 10.34 -11.53
N MET A 175 -3.56 10.71 -12.34
CA MET A 175 -4.46 9.80 -13.03
C MET A 175 -3.73 8.71 -13.79
N ASN A 176 -4.18 7.46 -13.57
CA ASN A 176 -3.74 6.27 -14.31
C ASN A 176 -2.23 5.97 -14.22
N ARG A 177 -1.59 6.46 -13.16
CA ARG A 177 -0.21 6.11 -12.79
C ARG A 177 -0.22 4.90 -11.87
N CYS A 178 0.54 3.88 -12.21
CA CYS A 178 0.76 2.71 -11.39
C CYS A 178 2.20 2.65 -10.90
N VAL A 179 2.39 2.39 -9.61
CA VAL A 179 3.71 2.12 -9.01
C VAL A 179 3.68 0.71 -8.45
N ILE A 180 4.58 -0.14 -8.95
CA ILE A 180 4.75 -1.52 -8.52
C ILE A 180 6.14 -1.65 -7.94
N PHE A 181 6.28 -2.27 -6.76
CA PHE A 181 7.58 -2.46 -6.13
C PHE A 181 7.65 -3.73 -5.30
N GLU A 182 8.85 -4.29 -5.20
CA GLU A 182 9.12 -5.43 -4.35
C GLU A 182 9.12 -5.03 -2.88
N THR A 183 8.50 -5.87 -2.03
CA THR A 183 8.53 -5.71 -0.58
C THR A 183 9.64 -6.54 0.02
N SER A 184 10.40 -5.92 0.93
CA SER A 184 11.51 -6.53 1.65
C SER A 184 11.78 -5.74 2.94
N ASP A 185 12.76 -6.21 3.73
CA ASP A 185 13.18 -5.55 4.97
C ASP A 185 13.80 -4.14 4.75
N ILE A 186 14.10 -3.79 3.50
CA ILE A 186 14.70 -2.51 3.12
C ILE A 186 13.82 -1.67 2.20
N SER A 187 12.62 -2.13 1.84
CA SER A 187 11.71 -1.42 0.92
C SER A 187 10.95 -0.28 1.64
N PHE A 188 11.71 0.66 2.25
CA PHE A 188 11.13 1.78 2.96
C PHE A 188 10.38 2.72 2.01
N HIS A 189 9.11 2.93 2.30
CA HIS A 189 8.24 3.81 1.53
C HIS A 189 7.24 4.53 2.43
N GLY A 190 6.65 5.59 1.94
CA GLY A 190 5.67 6.37 2.70
C GLY A 190 4.91 7.34 1.81
N VAL A 191 3.93 8.03 2.37
CA VAL A 191 3.14 9.04 1.65
C VAL A 191 3.30 10.39 2.32
N THR A 192 3.70 11.41 1.54
CA THR A 192 3.78 12.78 2.05
C THR A 192 2.39 13.28 2.46
N PRO A 193 2.30 14.22 3.41
CA PRO A 193 1.01 14.81 3.76
C PRO A 193 0.29 15.39 2.54
N VAL A 194 -1.01 15.11 2.43
CA VAL A 194 -1.89 15.85 1.53
C VAL A 194 -2.11 17.22 2.15
N THR A 195 -1.80 18.29 1.44
CA THR A 195 -1.92 19.67 1.96
C THR A 195 -3.39 20.09 2.09
N SER A 196 -3.66 21.11 2.91
CA SER A 196 -5.00 21.69 3.02
C SER A 196 -5.46 22.43 1.75
N ALA A 197 -4.52 22.71 0.83
CA ALA A 197 -4.82 23.35 -0.46
C ALA A 197 -5.36 22.34 -1.49
N ALA A 198 -5.28 21.03 -1.24
CA ALA A 198 -5.86 20.02 -2.12
C ALA A 198 -7.41 20.13 -2.07
N PRO A 199 -8.07 20.42 -3.21
CA PRO A 199 -9.52 20.55 -3.23
C PRO A 199 -10.26 19.22 -3.22
N PHE A 200 -9.52 18.12 -3.45
CA PHE A 200 -10.04 16.76 -3.52
C PHE A 200 -9.24 15.82 -2.64
N PRO A 201 -9.84 14.73 -2.15
CA PRO A 201 -9.07 13.68 -1.51
C PRO A 201 -8.14 12.99 -2.52
N ARG A 202 -7.01 12.49 -2.04
CA ARG A 202 -6.16 11.59 -2.80
C ARG A 202 -6.81 10.22 -2.87
N ILE A 203 -7.02 9.71 -4.08
CA ILE A 203 -7.63 8.40 -4.32
C ILE A 203 -6.63 7.44 -4.98
N SER A 204 -6.63 6.19 -4.53
CA SER A 204 -5.82 5.13 -5.11
C SER A 204 -6.43 3.76 -4.83
N PHE A 205 -6.15 2.81 -5.72
CA PHE A 205 -6.38 1.40 -5.48
C PHE A 205 -5.06 0.72 -5.15
N ALA A 206 -5.06 -0.11 -4.12
CA ALA A 206 -3.88 -0.87 -3.72
C ALA A 206 -4.19 -2.36 -3.70
N THR A 207 -3.27 -3.17 -4.19
CA THR A 207 -3.33 -4.63 -4.02
C THR A 207 -1.92 -5.18 -3.84
N TYR A 208 -1.85 -6.36 -3.25
CA TYR A 208 -0.59 -6.97 -2.89
C TYR A 208 -0.52 -8.38 -3.44
N TYR A 209 0.71 -8.85 -3.65
CA TYR A 209 0.93 -10.20 -4.17
C TYR A 209 1.87 -10.96 -3.26
N TYR A 210 1.61 -12.23 -3.13
CA TYR A 210 2.21 -13.10 -2.15
C TYR A 210 2.81 -14.34 -2.80
N THR A 211 3.66 -15.05 -2.04
CA THR A 211 4.10 -16.40 -2.35
C THR A 211 3.91 -17.31 -1.13
N LYS A 212 3.77 -18.61 -1.34
CA LYS A 212 3.82 -19.60 -0.27
C LYS A 212 5.23 -19.79 0.25
N GLU A 213 6.19 -19.70 -0.66
CA GLU A 213 7.60 -19.87 -0.34
C GLU A 213 8.19 -18.58 0.25
N ARG A 214 8.99 -18.76 1.31
CA ARG A 214 9.73 -17.66 1.90
C ARG A 214 10.82 -17.18 0.93
N PRO A 215 10.98 -15.86 0.73
CA PRO A 215 12.11 -15.34 -0.05
C PRO A 215 13.46 -15.74 0.55
N ALA A 216 14.35 -16.27 -0.27
CA ALA A 216 15.66 -16.73 0.18
C ALA A 216 16.56 -15.59 0.69
N ASN A 217 16.35 -14.37 0.20
CA ASN A 217 17.11 -13.16 0.55
C ASN A 217 16.56 -12.40 1.76
N TRP A 218 15.53 -12.91 2.44
CA TRP A 218 15.03 -12.28 3.65
C TRP A 218 15.83 -12.72 4.88
N ASN A 219 16.48 -11.74 5.50
CA ASN A 219 17.32 -11.97 6.68
C ASN A 219 16.55 -11.77 8.00
N SER A 220 15.45 -11.00 7.98
CA SER A 220 14.60 -10.81 9.14
C SER A 220 13.65 -11.98 9.37
N GLY A 221 13.19 -12.13 10.59
CA GLY A 221 12.04 -13.00 10.93
C GLY A 221 10.73 -12.43 10.39
N VAL A 222 9.62 -13.05 10.78
CA VAL A 222 8.28 -12.52 10.57
C VAL A 222 8.09 -11.26 11.40
N HIS A 223 7.62 -10.17 10.75
CA HIS A 223 7.37 -8.90 11.43
C HIS A 223 6.11 -8.20 10.89
N GLY A 224 5.54 -7.35 11.73
CA GLY A 224 4.51 -6.40 11.33
C GLY A 224 5.11 -5.19 10.60
N THR A 225 4.28 -4.21 10.29
CA THR A 225 4.74 -2.93 9.71
C THR A 225 5.71 -2.22 10.66
N ILE A 226 6.87 -1.82 10.15
CA ILE A 226 7.92 -1.13 10.92
C ILE A 226 8.05 0.30 10.40
N PHE A 227 7.77 1.27 11.26
CA PHE A 227 7.82 2.69 10.91
C PHE A 227 9.16 3.32 11.27
N LYS A 228 9.59 4.28 10.42
CA LYS A 228 10.72 5.18 10.68
C LYS A 228 10.29 6.62 10.39
N ALA A 229 10.76 7.56 11.23
CA ALA A 229 10.54 8.98 10.96
C ALA A 229 11.44 9.47 9.82
N ARG A 230 10.95 10.45 9.07
CA ARG A 230 11.79 11.16 8.09
C ARG A 230 12.92 11.94 8.80
N PRO A 231 14.07 12.16 8.17
CA PRO A 231 15.24 12.81 8.82
C PRO A 231 14.93 14.17 9.44
N GLN A 232 14.03 14.94 8.83
CA GLN A 232 13.64 16.27 9.30
C GLN A 232 12.59 16.23 10.43
N GLU A 233 12.03 15.06 10.77
CA GLU A 233 10.94 14.91 11.74
C GLU A 233 11.45 14.42 13.10
N ARG A 234 12.45 15.12 13.70
CA ARG A 234 13.11 14.70 14.94
C ARG A 234 12.14 14.48 16.12
N LEU A 235 11.17 15.37 16.32
CA LEU A 235 10.18 15.18 17.39
C LEU A 235 9.38 13.88 17.21
N ARG A 236 9.04 13.53 15.98
CA ARG A 236 8.36 12.26 15.71
C ARG A 236 9.24 11.07 15.99
N ALA A 237 10.49 11.12 15.56
CA ALA A 237 11.46 10.05 15.76
C ALA A 237 11.72 9.74 17.24
N TYR A 238 11.91 10.78 18.06
CA TYR A 238 12.38 10.61 19.43
C TYR A 238 11.26 10.62 20.50
N VAL A 239 10.07 11.10 20.15
CA VAL A 239 8.97 11.24 21.13
C VAL A 239 7.71 10.53 20.68
N LEU A 240 7.11 10.95 19.56
CA LEU A 240 5.76 10.53 19.20
C LEU A 240 5.68 9.05 18.82
N MET A 241 6.58 8.57 17.95
CA MET A 241 6.58 7.16 17.52
C MET A 241 6.91 6.20 18.65
N PRO A 242 7.96 6.43 19.49
CA PRO A 242 8.23 5.55 20.63
C PRO A 242 7.08 5.49 21.64
N VAL A 243 6.41 6.61 21.90
CA VAL A 243 5.24 6.64 22.81
C VAL A 243 4.10 5.81 22.23
N GLU A 244 3.81 5.94 20.93
CA GLU A 244 2.76 5.14 20.29
C GLU A 244 3.09 3.64 20.29
N GLU A 245 4.33 3.27 19.99
CA GLU A 245 4.76 1.86 20.05
C GLU A 245 4.58 1.28 21.45
N MET A 246 4.94 2.03 22.49
CA MET A 246 4.76 1.61 23.86
C MET A 246 3.27 1.43 24.20
N GLN A 247 2.41 2.36 23.77
CA GLN A 247 0.96 2.27 23.99
C GLN A 247 0.37 1.06 23.26
N GLN A 248 0.78 0.79 22.02
CA GLN A 248 0.32 -0.37 21.26
C GLN A 248 0.76 -1.70 21.91
N LYS A 249 2.01 -1.79 22.38
CA LYS A 249 2.51 -2.97 23.10
C LYS A 249 1.71 -3.22 24.39
N LEU A 250 1.41 -2.18 25.16
CA LEU A 250 0.59 -2.29 26.38
C LEU A 250 -0.84 -2.72 26.04
N ALA A 251 -1.47 -2.13 25.02
CA ALA A 251 -2.82 -2.49 24.60
C ALA A 251 -2.91 -3.95 24.13
N ASN A 252 -1.92 -4.41 23.37
CA ASN A 252 -1.86 -5.79 22.87
C ASN A 252 -1.65 -6.80 24.03
N ASN A 253 -0.81 -6.47 25.00
CA ASN A 253 -0.61 -7.30 26.19
C ASN A 253 -1.90 -7.40 27.02
N MET A 254 -2.62 -6.29 27.21
CA MET A 254 -3.91 -6.31 27.91
C MET A 254 -4.98 -7.14 27.17
N ARG A 255 -5.01 -7.09 25.82
CA ARG A 255 -5.91 -7.93 25.03
C ARG A 255 -5.59 -9.42 25.18
N ARG A 256 -4.29 -9.79 25.16
CA ARG A 256 -3.84 -11.18 25.39
C ARG A 256 -4.23 -11.68 26.78
N VAL A 257 -4.04 -10.87 27.81
CA VAL A 257 -4.44 -11.22 29.20
C VAL A 257 -5.96 -11.40 29.29
N LYS A 258 -6.76 -10.48 28.69
CA LYS A 258 -8.22 -10.60 28.69
C LYS A 258 -8.72 -11.85 27.93
N SER A 259 -8.06 -12.21 26.81
CA SER A 259 -8.42 -13.44 26.07
C SER A 259 -8.05 -14.68 26.84
N GLY A 260 -6.89 -14.72 27.53
CA GLY A 260 -6.48 -15.81 28.40
C GLY A 260 -7.44 -16.03 29.57
N ILE A 261 -7.89 -14.95 30.22
CA ILE A 261 -8.87 -15.01 31.30
C ILE A 261 -10.24 -15.52 30.82
N LYS A 262 -10.69 -15.10 29.64
CA LYS A 262 -11.95 -15.60 29.01
C LYS A 262 -11.87 -17.11 28.70
N HIS A 263 -10.71 -17.64 28.34
CA HIS A 263 -10.51 -19.07 28.12
C HIS A 263 -10.56 -19.86 29.43
N LEU A 264 -9.98 -19.32 30.49
CA LEU A 264 -9.98 -19.95 31.86
C LEU A 264 -11.36 -19.96 32.53
N ILE A 265 -12.25 -19.04 32.18
CA ILE A 265 -13.61 -18.97 32.75
C ILE A 265 -14.62 -19.86 31.96
N ARG A 266 -14.23 -20.32 30.74
CA ARG A 266 -15.07 -21.17 29.88
C ARG A 266 -14.65 -22.65 29.89
N SER A 267 -13.56 -22.99 30.54
CA SER A 267 -13.14 -24.36 30.90
C SER A 267 -13.56 -24.72 32.34
#